data_3b9b725ecb762eeda92798ae2a324648
#
_entry.id   3b9b725ecb762eeda92798ae2a324648
#
_cell.length_a   1.000
_cell.length_b   1.000
_cell.length_c   1.000
_cell.angle_alpha   90.00
_cell.angle_beta   90.00
_cell.angle_gamma   90.00
#
_symmetry.space_group_name_H-M   'P 1'
#
loop_
_entity.id
_entity.type
_entity.pdbx_description
1 polymer ?
#
loop_
_entity_poly.entity_id
_entity_poly.type
_entity_poly.pdbx_seq_one_letter_code
_entity_poly.pdbx_strand_id
1 'polypeptide(L)' 'MTVAERKINTEDLISFEEIAKKHTAGEYLAIGNNGKSYHASYVPEYEPSGVMFFCIPADVKILGYVEKI' A
#
# COMPACT_ATOMS: atom_id res chain seq x y z
N MET A 1 -2.57 8.62 -25.93
CA MET A 1 -2.43 8.17 -24.81
C MET A 1 -3.34 7.14 -24.47
N THR A 2 -2.99 6.27 -23.78
CA THR A 2 -3.78 5.29 -23.57
C THR A 2 -4.42 5.45 -22.33
N VAL A 3 -5.58 5.09 -22.28
CA VAL A 3 -6.27 5.24 -21.21
C VAL A 3 -5.92 4.31 -20.21
N ALA A 4 -5.38 3.30 -20.61
CA ALA A 4 -4.97 2.29 -19.73
C ALA A 4 -4.06 2.82 -18.72
N GLU A 5 -3.42 3.88 -19.06
CA GLU A 5 -2.54 4.37 -18.23
C GLU A 5 -3.08 5.12 -17.15
N ARG A 6 -4.14 4.80 -16.60
CA ARG A 6 -4.57 5.48 -15.56
C ARG A 6 -3.51 5.65 -14.56
N LYS A 7 -3.03 6.80 -14.34
CA LYS A 7 -2.00 7.00 -13.45
C LYS A 7 -2.48 7.02 -12.07
N ILE A 8 -1.78 6.43 -11.17
CA ILE A 8 -2.10 6.47 -9.79
C ILE A 8 -1.54 7.77 -9.29
N ASN A 9 -2.40 8.60 -8.76
CA ASN A 9 -1.99 9.88 -8.29
C ASN A 9 -1.31 9.74 -6.96
N THR A 10 -0.08 10.15 -6.87
CA THR A 10 0.65 9.96 -5.63
C THR A 10 0.03 10.71 -4.48
N GLU A 11 -0.77 11.70 -4.76
CA GLU A 11 -1.42 12.41 -3.68
C GLU A 11 -2.51 11.59 -3.04
N ASP A 12 -2.97 10.56 -3.71
CA ASP A 12 -4.01 9.73 -3.15
C ASP A 12 -3.46 8.55 -2.38
N LEU A 13 -2.17 8.43 -2.29
CA LEU A 13 -1.59 7.29 -1.60
C LEU A 13 -1.59 7.53 -0.10
N ILE A 14 -1.83 6.47 0.64
CA ILE A 14 -1.86 6.53 2.09
C ILE A 14 -0.53 6.02 2.59
N SER A 15 0.05 6.69 3.56
CA SER A 15 1.31 6.23 4.10
C SER A 15 1.04 5.15 5.13
N PHE A 16 2.06 4.38 5.45
CA PHE A 16 1.93 3.34 6.45
C PHE A 16 1.58 3.97 7.79
N GLU A 17 2.12 5.15 8.07
CA GLU A 17 1.82 5.81 9.32
C GLU A 17 0.36 6.12 9.47
N GLU A 18 -0.28 6.50 8.37
CA GLU A 18 -1.69 6.79 8.44
C GLU A 18 -2.49 5.53 8.68
N ILE A 19 -2.08 4.43 8.11
CA ILE A 19 -2.76 3.17 8.32
C ILE A 19 -2.56 2.74 9.77
N ALA A 20 -1.37 2.91 10.29
CA ALA A 20 -1.07 2.51 11.66
C ALA A 20 -1.85 3.34 12.66
N LYS A 21 -2.14 4.58 12.32
CA LYS A 21 -2.91 5.40 13.22
C LYS A 21 -4.29 4.84 13.42
N LYS A 22 -4.90 4.29 12.41
CA LYS A 22 -6.21 3.71 12.53
C LYS A 22 -6.15 2.43 13.33
N HIS A 23 -5.03 1.74 13.27
CA HIS A 23 -4.79 0.50 14.01
C HIS A 23 -5.92 -0.50 13.80
N THR A 24 -6.41 -0.61 12.58
CA THR A 24 -7.52 -1.49 12.26
C THR A 24 -7.12 -2.42 11.14
N ALA A 25 -7.33 -3.70 11.34
CA ALA A 25 -6.97 -4.69 10.31
C ALA A 25 -7.71 -4.38 9.02
N GLY A 26 -7.04 -4.57 7.90
CA GLY A 26 -7.66 -4.33 6.62
C GLY A 26 -6.75 -4.74 5.50
N GLU A 27 -7.27 -4.67 4.28
CA GLU A 27 -6.53 -5.01 3.12
C GLU A 27 -6.27 -3.80 2.28
N TYR A 28 -5.09 -3.71 1.75
CA TYR A 28 -4.66 -2.56 0.99
C TYR A 28 -3.92 -3.02 -0.26
N LEU A 29 -3.63 -2.09 -1.15
CA LEU A 29 -2.79 -2.38 -2.29
C LEU A 29 -1.55 -1.52 -2.13
N ALA A 30 -0.40 -2.14 -2.18
CA ALA A 30 0.86 -1.41 -2.08
C ALA A 30 1.25 -1.00 -3.49
N ILE A 31 1.52 0.28 -3.69
CA ILE A 31 1.82 0.80 -5.00
C ILE A 31 3.32 0.92 -5.13
N GLY A 32 3.88 0.22 -6.10
CA GLY A 32 5.31 0.23 -6.28
C GLY A 32 5.77 1.34 -7.19
N ASN A 33 7.05 1.64 -7.15
CA ASN A 33 7.60 2.70 -7.97
C ASN A 33 7.66 2.29 -9.43
N ASN A 34 7.29 1.06 -9.75
CA ASN A 34 7.20 0.61 -11.12
C ASN A 34 5.78 0.75 -11.66
N GLY A 35 4.88 1.36 -10.87
CA GLY A 35 3.52 1.58 -11.31
C GLY A 35 2.60 0.41 -11.08
N LYS A 36 3.05 -0.67 -10.48
CA LYS A 36 2.22 -1.83 -10.26
C LYS A 36 1.71 -1.85 -8.84
N SER A 37 0.61 -2.57 -8.63
CA SER A 37 0.04 -2.69 -7.31
C SER A 37 0.20 -4.10 -6.81
N TYR A 38 0.36 -4.26 -5.52
CA TYR A 38 0.56 -5.56 -4.90
C TYR A 38 -0.35 -5.65 -3.69
N HIS A 39 -0.91 -6.83 -3.47
CA HIS A 39 -1.82 -7.02 -2.36
C HIS A 39 -1.06 -6.91 -1.04
N ALA A 40 -1.63 -6.22 -0.10
CA ALA A 40 -1.02 -6.05 1.20
C ALA A 40 -2.09 -6.19 2.27
N SER A 41 -1.72 -6.74 3.41
CA SER A 41 -2.64 -6.91 4.51
C SER A 41 -2.04 -6.26 5.74
N TYR A 42 -2.79 -5.44 6.43
CA TYR A 42 -2.33 -4.79 7.63
C TYR A 42 -2.81 -5.54 8.84
N VAL A 43 -1.90 -5.90 9.72
CA VAL A 43 -2.22 -6.65 10.93
C VAL A 43 -1.80 -5.81 12.11
N PRO A 44 -2.74 -5.21 12.83
CA PRO A 44 -2.41 -4.33 13.95
C PRO A 44 -1.94 -5.04 15.19
N GLU A 45 -2.14 -6.34 15.27
CA GLU A 45 -1.72 -7.08 16.44
C GLU A 45 -0.26 -7.08 16.71
N TYR A 46 0.56 -6.79 15.70
CA TYR A 46 1.98 -6.77 15.92
C TYR A 46 2.39 -5.38 16.39
N GLU A 47 2.79 -5.30 17.64
CA GLU A 47 3.16 -4.05 18.25
C GLU A 47 4.48 -3.54 17.75
N PRO A 48 4.71 -2.24 17.83
CA PRO A 48 3.77 -1.25 18.35
C PRO A 48 2.84 -0.67 17.30
N SER A 49 3.22 -0.72 16.04
CA SER A 49 2.43 -0.09 15.01
C SER A 49 1.73 -1.05 14.09
N GLY A 50 1.86 -2.32 14.35
CA GLY A 50 1.31 -3.29 13.42
C GLY A 50 2.27 -3.53 12.28
N VAL A 51 1.93 -4.40 11.39
CA VAL A 51 2.80 -4.77 10.28
C VAL A 51 1.98 -4.91 9.03
N MET A 52 2.54 -4.53 7.90
CA MET A 52 1.91 -4.70 6.62
C MET A 52 2.60 -5.88 5.94
N PHE A 53 1.83 -6.91 5.62
CA PHE A 53 2.37 -8.08 4.96
C PHE A 53 2.15 -7.99 3.46
N PHE A 54 3.21 -8.05 2.68
CA PHE A 54 3.07 -8.07 1.24
C PHE A 54 4.32 -8.73 0.67
N CYS A 55 4.25 -9.05 -0.61
CA CYS A 55 5.37 -9.70 -1.27
C CYS A 55 5.62 -8.92 -2.55
N ILE A 56 6.81 -8.36 -2.70
CA ILE A 56 7.15 -7.58 -3.88
C ILE A 56 8.53 -7.98 -4.34
N PRO A 57 8.86 -7.68 -5.60
CA PRO A 57 10.20 -7.94 -6.09
C PRO A 57 11.20 -7.09 -5.33
N ALA A 58 12.40 -7.60 -5.17
CA ALA A 58 13.41 -6.93 -4.37
C ALA A 58 13.80 -5.57 -4.87
N ASP A 59 13.68 -5.33 -6.17
CA ASP A 59 14.10 -4.06 -6.72
C ASP A 59 12.94 -3.05 -6.80
N VAL A 60 11.81 -3.35 -6.22
CA VAL A 60 10.68 -2.46 -6.25
C VAL A 60 10.53 -1.79 -4.90
N LYS A 61 10.29 -0.49 -4.90
CA LYS A 61 10.06 0.23 -3.66
C LYS A 61 8.62 0.66 -3.59
N ILE A 62 8.06 0.62 -2.42
CA ILE A 62 6.66 0.97 -2.23
C ILE A 62 6.54 2.47 -2.04
N LEU A 63 5.71 3.10 -2.84
CA LEU A 63 5.48 4.53 -2.73
C LEU A 63 4.37 4.84 -1.73
N GLY A 64 3.42 3.95 -1.60
CA GLY A 64 2.32 4.20 -0.66
C GLY A 64 1.29 3.11 -0.83
N TYR A 65 0.14 3.28 -0.23
CA TYR A 65 -0.90 2.27 -0.23
C TYR A 65 -2.24 2.88 -0.60
N VAL A 66 -3.15 2.06 -1.09
CA VAL A 66 -4.53 2.49 -1.32
C VAL A 66 -5.41 1.42 -0.75
N GLU A 67 -6.59 1.79 -0.32
CA GLU A 67 -7.49 0.83 0.26
C GLU A 67 -8.03 -0.09 -0.81
N LYS A 68 -8.08 -1.37 -0.48
CA LYS A 68 -8.61 -2.32 -1.43
C LYS A 68 -10.08 -2.43 -1.17
N ILE A 69 -10.86 -2.17 -2.17
CA ILE A 69 -12.29 -2.18 -2.04
C ILE A 69 -12.90 -3.46 -2.51
#